data_3d5ef2212f1c441cc6634a32984cd141
#
_entry.id   3d5ef2212f1c441cc6634a32984cd141
#
_cell.length_a   1.000
_cell.length_b   1.000
_cell.length_c   1.000
_cell.angle_alpha   90.00
_cell.angle_beta   90.00
_cell.angle_gamma   90.00
#
_symmetry.space_group_name_H-M   'P 1'
#
loop_
_entity.id
_entity.type
_entity.pdbx_description
1 polymer ?
#
loop_
_entity_poly.entity_id
_entity_poly.type
_entity_poly.pdbx_seq_one_letter_code
_entity_poly.pdbx_strand_id
1 'polypeptide(L)'
;MRKKKIILATLLILPLSQALAVDCKNAATQQDMSQCANLNYKKADAELNRTYKDLLAKTTVAQRPLLKSAQLTWIKYRDADCTFQSSATEGGSVHPMIISACLTHKTEERTTQLKSFLNCSEGDLSCPL
;
A
#
# COMPACT_ATOMS: atom_id res chain seq x y z
N MET A 1 -41.62 31.93 43.18
CA MET A 1 -41.89 31.45 41.81
C MET A 1 -40.57 31.33 41.07
N ARG A 2 -40.01 30.09 40.93
CA ARG A 2 -38.75 29.85 40.21
C ARG A 2 -39.05 29.64 38.75
N LYS A 3 -38.62 30.58 37.88
CA LYS A 3 -38.73 30.45 36.43
C LYS A 3 -37.67 29.43 35.93
N LYS A 4 -38.13 28.25 35.48
CA LYS A 4 -37.28 27.26 34.82
C LYS A 4 -36.94 27.76 33.41
N LYS A 5 -35.63 28.04 33.15
CA LYS A 5 -35.14 28.34 31.80
C LYS A 5 -34.95 27.01 31.07
N ILE A 6 -35.75 26.78 30.04
CA ILE A 6 -35.61 25.66 29.12
C ILE A 6 -34.54 26.06 28.11
N ILE A 7 -33.36 25.39 28.18
CA ILE A 7 -32.30 25.56 27.19
C ILE A 7 -32.61 24.57 26.05
N LEU A 8 -33.04 25.12 24.92
CA LEU A 8 -33.28 24.38 23.69
C LEU A 8 -31.90 24.07 23.05
N ALA A 9 -31.41 22.85 23.21
CA ALA A 9 -30.16 22.39 22.54
C ALA A 9 -30.49 22.11 21.07
N THR A 10 -30.11 23.01 20.19
CA THR A 10 -30.17 22.82 18.73
C THR A 10 -29.12 21.83 18.32
N LEU A 11 -29.51 20.60 18.00
CA LEU A 11 -28.63 19.56 17.46
C LEU A 11 -28.30 19.92 16.01
N LEU A 12 -27.07 20.40 15.72
CA LEU A 12 -26.56 20.60 14.37
C LEU A 12 -26.31 19.23 13.75
N ILE A 13 -27.21 18.80 12.88
CA ILE A 13 -26.99 17.63 12.01
C ILE A 13 -26.11 18.09 10.85
N LEU A 14 -24.81 17.83 10.94
CA LEU A 14 -23.88 17.99 9.82
C LEU A 14 -24.19 16.90 8.78
N PRO A 15 -24.42 17.24 7.49
CA PRO A 15 -24.56 16.24 6.46
C PRO A 15 -23.24 15.48 6.31
N LEU A 16 -23.26 14.19 6.58
CA LEU A 16 -22.16 13.27 6.27
C LEU A 16 -22.09 13.18 4.74
N SER A 17 -21.21 13.95 4.11
CA SER A 17 -20.90 13.80 2.70
C SER A 17 -20.27 12.42 2.51
N GLN A 18 -21.06 11.46 2.06
CA GLN A 18 -20.54 10.15 1.63
C GLN A 18 -19.71 10.42 0.38
N ALA A 19 -18.37 10.40 0.51
CA ALA A 19 -17.50 10.34 -0.62
C ALA A 19 -17.82 9.05 -1.38
N LEU A 20 -18.42 9.17 -2.57
CA LEU A 20 -18.70 8.02 -3.43
C LEU A 20 -17.36 7.35 -3.76
N ALA A 21 -17.25 6.06 -3.48
CA ALA A 21 -16.09 5.27 -3.86
C ALA A 21 -15.97 5.26 -5.39
N VAL A 22 -14.74 5.48 -5.92
CA VAL A 22 -14.49 5.43 -7.35
C VAL A 22 -14.81 4.04 -7.91
N ASP A 23 -15.53 3.99 -9.02
CA ASP A 23 -15.80 2.74 -9.76
C ASP A 23 -14.65 2.44 -10.70
N CYS A 24 -13.73 1.58 -10.26
CA CYS A 24 -12.55 1.21 -11.06
C CYS A 24 -12.83 0.34 -12.26
N LYS A 25 -14.05 -0.22 -12.42
CA LYS A 25 -14.42 -0.95 -13.62
C LYS A 25 -14.80 -0.01 -14.77
N ASN A 26 -15.23 1.20 -14.42
CA ASN A 26 -15.71 2.22 -15.36
C ASN A 26 -14.96 3.56 -15.20
N ALA A 27 -13.71 3.52 -14.75
CA ALA A 27 -12.87 4.71 -14.60
C ALA A 27 -12.68 5.40 -15.96
N ALA A 28 -13.34 6.54 -16.16
CA ALA A 28 -13.37 7.25 -17.43
C ALA A 28 -12.49 8.51 -17.44
N THR A 29 -12.23 9.10 -16.27
CA THR A 29 -11.38 10.29 -16.16
C THR A 29 -9.97 9.94 -15.74
N GLN A 30 -8.99 10.81 -16.05
CA GLN A 30 -7.61 10.64 -15.58
C GLN A 30 -7.54 10.61 -14.04
N GLN A 31 -8.38 11.38 -13.38
CA GLN A 31 -8.46 11.38 -11.92
C GLN A 31 -8.93 10.03 -11.39
N ASP A 32 -9.99 9.44 -11.96
CA ASP A 32 -10.49 8.12 -11.57
C ASP A 32 -9.45 7.04 -11.80
N MET A 33 -8.78 7.07 -12.97
CA MET A 33 -7.71 6.12 -13.30
C MET A 33 -6.53 6.22 -12.32
N SER A 34 -6.12 7.43 -11.94
CA SER A 34 -5.06 7.66 -10.97
C SER A 34 -5.46 7.18 -9.58
N GLN A 35 -6.71 7.41 -9.19
CA GLN A 35 -7.25 6.95 -7.92
C GLN A 35 -7.31 5.42 -7.85
N CYS A 36 -7.75 4.77 -8.93
CA CYS A 36 -7.77 3.31 -9.03
C CYS A 36 -6.36 2.70 -9.02
N ALA A 37 -5.40 3.30 -9.71
CA ALA A 37 -4.00 2.87 -9.65
C ALA A 37 -3.44 2.95 -8.22
N ASN A 38 -3.74 4.02 -7.49
CA ASN A 38 -3.34 4.17 -6.09
C ASN A 38 -4.02 3.13 -5.16
N LEU A 39 -5.28 2.80 -5.39
CA LEU A 39 -5.97 1.74 -4.66
C LEU A 39 -5.34 0.36 -4.90
N ASN A 40 -4.93 0.07 -6.14
CA ASN A 40 -4.20 -1.15 -6.46
C ASN A 40 -2.86 -1.21 -5.74
N TYR A 41 -2.11 -0.11 -5.71
CA TYR A 41 -0.86 -0.03 -4.96
C TYR A 41 -1.08 -0.29 -3.46
N LYS A 42 -2.06 0.35 -2.83
CA LYS A 42 -2.39 0.13 -1.42
C LYS A 42 -2.73 -1.33 -1.12
N LYS A 43 -3.44 -1.99 -2.03
CA LYS A 43 -3.77 -3.42 -1.91
C LYS A 43 -2.52 -4.30 -2.02
N ALA A 44 -1.65 -4.04 -2.99
CA ALA A 44 -0.39 -4.75 -3.15
C ALA A 44 0.53 -4.56 -1.93
N ASP A 45 0.63 -3.33 -1.40
CA ASP A 45 1.42 -3.02 -0.21
C ASP A 45 0.90 -3.72 1.04
N ALA A 46 -0.42 -3.80 1.23
CA ALA A 46 -1.02 -4.56 2.33
C ALA A 46 -0.70 -6.06 2.25
N GLU A 47 -0.70 -6.64 1.05
CA GLU A 47 -0.31 -8.04 0.83
C GLU A 47 1.18 -8.26 1.10
N LEU A 48 2.05 -7.38 0.63
CA LEU A 48 3.48 -7.41 0.91
C LEU A 48 3.73 -7.39 2.43
N ASN A 49 3.11 -6.45 3.14
CA ASN A 49 3.30 -6.30 4.58
C ASN A 49 2.83 -7.54 5.36
N ARG A 50 1.74 -8.18 4.93
CA ARG A 50 1.27 -9.44 5.50
C ARG A 50 2.28 -10.56 5.28
N THR A 51 2.72 -10.74 4.04
CA THR A 51 3.72 -11.74 3.66
C THR A 51 5.05 -11.55 4.41
N TYR A 52 5.49 -10.29 4.55
CA TYR A 52 6.69 -9.97 5.32
C TYR A 52 6.56 -10.36 6.80
N LYS A 53 5.41 -10.09 7.43
CA LYS A 53 5.14 -10.49 8.83
C LYS A 53 5.16 -12.01 8.99
N ASP A 54 4.55 -12.74 8.05
CA ASP A 54 4.53 -14.20 8.07
C ASP A 54 5.95 -14.78 7.96
N LEU A 55 6.76 -14.20 7.06
CA LEU A 55 8.15 -14.60 6.89
C LEU A 55 8.99 -14.26 8.14
N LEU A 56 8.82 -13.06 8.70
CA LEU A 56 9.53 -12.64 9.89
C LEU A 56 9.26 -13.56 11.09
N ALA A 57 8.04 -14.06 11.22
CA ALA A 57 7.65 -14.99 12.27
C ALA A 57 8.37 -16.35 12.16
N LYS A 58 8.82 -16.73 10.96
CA LYS A 58 9.55 -17.97 10.72
C LYS A 58 11.07 -17.84 10.81
N THR A 59 11.61 -16.62 10.87
CA THR A 59 13.04 -16.38 10.95
C THR A 59 13.58 -16.61 12.37
N THR A 60 14.83 -17.05 12.45
CA THR A 60 15.60 -17.10 13.69
C THR A 60 15.91 -15.69 14.23
N VAL A 61 16.33 -15.60 15.47
CA VAL A 61 16.77 -14.33 16.09
C VAL A 61 17.91 -13.68 15.27
N ALA A 62 18.84 -14.46 14.75
CA ALA A 62 19.95 -13.98 13.92
C ALA A 62 19.52 -13.51 12.53
N GLN A 63 18.49 -14.11 11.95
CA GLN A 63 17.99 -13.78 10.61
C GLN A 63 17.09 -12.52 10.59
N ARG A 64 16.40 -12.23 11.68
CA ARG A 64 15.46 -11.09 11.76
C ARG A 64 16.07 -9.74 11.34
N PRO A 65 17.24 -9.33 11.87
CA PRO A 65 17.85 -8.07 11.46
C PRO A 65 18.28 -8.09 9.98
N LEU A 66 18.67 -9.24 9.44
CA LEU A 66 19.04 -9.38 8.03
C LEU A 66 17.82 -9.19 7.12
N LEU A 67 16.71 -9.85 7.41
CA LEU A 67 15.45 -9.69 6.68
C LEU A 67 14.93 -8.25 6.76
N LYS A 68 14.97 -7.64 7.94
CA LYS A 68 14.56 -6.25 8.15
C LYS A 68 15.41 -5.29 7.31
N SER A 69 16.74 -5.45 7.33
CA SER A 69 17.66 -4.63 6.55
C SER A 69 17.41 -4.77 5.06
N ALA A 70 17.24 -6.00 4.56
CA ALA A 70 16.94 -6.28 3.17
C ALA A 70 15.61 -5.61 2.73
N GLN A 71 14.57 -5.70 3.56
CA GLN A 71 13.27 -5.12 3.25
C GLN A 71 13.31 -3.58 3.23
N LEU A 72 13.99 -2.96 4.18
CA LEU A 72 14.13 -1.50 4.22
C LEU A 72 14.93 -0.97 3.03
N THR A 73 16.00 -1.67 2.64
CA THR A 73 16.80 -1.31 1.46
C THR A 73 15.99 -1.48 0.18
N TRP A 74 15.21 -2.56 0.09
CA TRP A 74 14.33 -2.79 -1.05
C TRP A 74 13.26 -1.68 -1.19
N ILE A 75 12.64 -1.22 -0.10
CA ILE A 75 11.67 -0.11 -0.15
C ILE A 75 12.32 1.15 -0.73
N LYS A 76 13.53 1.50 -0.30
CA LYS A 76 14.27 2.65 -0.84
C LYS A 76 14.56 2.50 -2.33
N TYR A 77 14.99 1.30 -2.74
CA TYR A 77 15.21 1.01 -4.16
C TYR A 77 13.92 1.14 -4.96
N ARG A 78 12.83 0.52 -4.51
CA ARG A 78 11.52 0.59 -5.18
C ARG A 78 11.10 2.04 -5.43
N ASP A 79 11.15 2.86 -4.38
CA ASP A 79 10.68 4.24 -4.44
C ASP A 79 11.56 5.08 -5.37
N ALA A 80 12.88 4.94 -5.29
CA ALA A 80 13.81 5.64 -6.16
C ALA A 80 13.68 5.21 -7.64
N ASP A 81 13.54 3.92 -7.89
CA ASP A 81 13.42 3.38 -9.24
C ASP A 81 12.07 3.78 -9.89
N CYS A 82 10.96 3.76 -9.14
CA CYS A 82 9.67 4.22 -9.65
C CYS A 82 9.65 5.74 -9.87
N THR A 83 10.35 6.52 -9.06
CA THR A 83 10.55 7.96 -9.31
C THR A 83 11.29 8.17 -10.63
N PHE A 84 12.36 7.43 -10.88
CA PHE A 84 13.08 7.50 -12.14
C PHE A 84 12.21 7.09 -13.33
N GLN A 85 11.52 5.95 -13.24
CA GLN A 85 10.70 5.42 -14.34
C GLN A 85 9.51 6.34 -14.71
N SER A 86 8.98 7.07 -13.74
CA SER A 86 7.86 8.00 -13.96
C SER A 86 8.28 9.42 -14.27
N SER A 87 9.59 9.73 -14.26
CA SER A 87 10.11 11.10 -14.37
C SER A 87 9.69 11.84 -15.62
N ALA A 88 9.52 11.14 -16.75
CA ALA A 88 9.05 11.75 -18.00
C ALA A 88 7.61 12.30 -17.93
N THR A 89 6.83 11.91 -16.94
CA THR A 89 5.45 12.36 -16.74
C THR A 89 5.30 13.35 -15.60
N GLU A 90 6.40 13.74 -14.94
CA GLU A 90 6.39 14.65 -13.80
C GLU A 90 5.70 15.97 -14.13
N GLY A 91 4.84 16.45 -13.22
CA GLY A 91 4.01 17.63 -13.41
C GLY A 91 2.76 17.42 -14.29
N GLY A 92 2.62 16.27 -14.97
CA GLY A 92 1.46 15.94 -15.78
C GLY A 92 0.34 15.24 -14.96
N SER A 93 -0.90 15.35 -15.45
CA SER A 93 -2.07 14.73 -14.81
C SER A 93 -2.02 13.19 -14.80
N VAL A 94 -1.25 12.57 -15.68
CA VAL A 94 -1.06 11.11 -15.78
C VAL A 94 -0.03 10.60 -14.77
N HIS A 95 0.85 11.46 -14.24
CA HIS A 95 1.96 11.06 -13.36
C HIS A 95 1.54 10.21 -12.15
N PRO A 96 0.47 10.58 -11.39
CA PRO A 96 0.05 9.77 -10.25
C PRO A 96 -0.36 8.34 -10.61
N MET A 97 -0.92 8.14 -11.80
CA MET A 97 -1.27 6.82 -12.32
C MET A 97 0.00 6.01 -12.65
N ILE A 98 0.95 6.62 -13.36
CA ILE A 98 2.19 5.95 -13.80
C ILE A 98 3.05 5.52 -12.61
N ILE A 99 3.27 6.42 -11.63
CA ILE A 99 4.06 6.06 -10.45
C ILE A 99 3.38 4.99 -9.60
N SER A 100 2.06 5.06 -9.43
CA SER A 100 1.30 4.05 -8.68
C SER A 100 1.35 2.67 -9.36
N ALA A 101 1.28 2.63 -10.68
CA ALA A 101 1.41 1.39 -11.45
C ALA A 101 2.79 0.75 -11.28
N CYS A 102 3.86 1.55 -11.34
CA CYS A 102 5.23 1.07 -11.08
C CYS A 102 5.37 0.51 -9.65
N LEU A 103 4.90 1.26 -8.64
CA LEU A 103 4.94 0.83 -7.26
C LEU A 103 4.17 -0.47 -7.03
N THR A 104 3.00 -0.62 -7.67
CA THR A 104 2.19 -1.86 -7.64
C THR A 104 3.00 -3.04 -8.16
N HIS A 105 3.52 -2.93 -9.38
CA HIS A 105 4.25 -4.00 -10.04
C HIS A 105 5.45 -4.48 -9.19
N LYS A 106 6.31 -3.57 -8.76
CA LYS A 106 7.46 -3.91 -7.92
C LYS A 106 7.08 -4.51 -6.57
N THR A 107 5.99 -4.04 -5.98
CA THR A 107 5.48 -4.56 -4.71
C THR A 107 4.96 -5.99 -4.85
N GLU A 108 4.28 -6.30 -5.96
CA GLU A 108 3.81 -7.65 -6.27
C GLU A 108 4.97 -8.61 -6.56
N GLU A 109 6.00 -8.15 -7.29
CA GLU A 109 7.24 -8.93 -7.50
C GLU A 109 7.92 -9.26 -6.17
N ARG A 110 8.05 -8.28 -5.27
CA ARG A 110 8.64 -8.52 -3.95
C ARG A 110 7.81 -9.48 -3.11
N THR A 111 6.50 -9.35 -3.15
CA THR A 111 5.59 -10.27 -2.45
C THR A 111 5.80 -11.71 -2.94
N THR A 112 5.90 -11.91 -4.25
CA THR A 112 6.19 -13.22 -4.85
C THR A 112 7.54 -13.77 -4.37
N GLN A 113 8.58 -12.93 -4.32
CA GLN A 113 9.88 -13.31 -3.81
C GLN A 113 9.82 -13.71 -2.33
N LEU A 114 9.15 -12.95 -1.48
CA LEU A 114 9.03 -13.29 -0.05
C LEU A 114 8.22 -14.58 0.15
N LYS A 115 7.18 -14.80 -0.66
CA LYS A 115 6.41 -16.06 -0.65
C LYS A 115 7.26 -17.27 -1.04
N SER A 116 8.21 -17.11 -1.95
CA SER A 116 9.12 -18.22 -2.31
C SER A 116 9.96 -18.67 -1.12
N PHE A 117 10.38 -17.76 -0.26
CA PHE A 117 11.11 -18.10 0.97
C PHE A 117 10.23 -18.83 2.01
N LEU A 118 8.92 -18.60 2.00
CA LEU A 118 7.99 -19.34 2.86
C LEU A 118 7.75 -20.79 2.41
N ASN A 119 8.08 -21.12 1.16
CA ASN A 119 7.83 -22.42 0.53
C ASN A 119 9.14 -23.12 0.19
N CYS A 120 10.15 -23.04 1.06
CA CYS A 120 11.41 -23.71 0.89
C CYS A 120 11.24 -25.24 0.80
N SER A 121 11.89 -25.87 -0.17
CA SER A 121 12.00 -27.33 -0.22
C SER A 121 12.99 -27.82 0.84
N GLU A 122 12.70 -28.95 1.46
CA GLU A 122 13.63 -29.57 2.40
C GLU A 122 14.98 -29.84 1.71
N GLY A 123 16.08 -29.42 2.36
CA GLY A 123 17.43 -29.58 1.83
C GLY A 123 17.87 -28.53 0.80
N ASP A 124 17.04 -27.56 0.46
CA ASP A 124 17.41 -26.44 -0.42
C ASP A 124 18.29 -25.42 0.34
N LEU A 125 19.60 -25.51 0.16
CA LEU A 125 20.58 -24.62 0.77
C LEU A 125 20.52 -23.17 0.24
N SER A 126 19.80 -22.91 -0.85
CA SER A 126 19.57 -21.56 -1.38
C SER A 126 18.41 -20.85 -0.68
N CYS A 127 17.62 -21.58 0.06
CA CYS A 127 16.48 -21.06 0.81
C CYS A 127 16.88 -20.69 2.25
N PRO A 128 16.50 -19.51 2.75
CA PRO A 128 16.98 -19.03 4.04
C PRO A 128 16.28 -19.62 5.26
N LEU A 129 15.16 -20.35 5.11
CA LEU A 129 14.37 -20.90 6.22
C LEU A 129 14.56 -22.41 6.38
#